data_4cc116184a0f20e835d7b18aa5563b6b
#
_entry.id   4cc116184a0f20e835d7b18aa5563b6b
#
_cell.length_a   1.000
_cell.length_b   1.000
_cell.length_c   1.000
_cell.angle_alpha   90.00
_cell.angle_beta   90.00
_cell.angle_gamma   90.00
#
_symmetry.space_group_name_H-M   'P 1'
#
loop_
_entity.id
_entity.type
_entity.pdbx_description
1 polymer ?
#
loop_
_entity_poly.entity_id
_entity_poly.type
_entity_poly.pdbx_seq_one_letter_code
_entity_poly.pdbx_strand_id
1 'polypeptide(L)'
;MSKVFIENISSDSKVKLSSLKKLAQEILKDFEEKGDLNIILVSDSFMRRLNQRFTSRKGTTDVLSFSFKEEKNAKAKGSLLGEVYISVNRARKQARDYQATFDQELKRLVAHGILHLLGYEHKTKKDLEKMRKKEEEYIG
;
A
#
# COMPACT_ATOMS: atom_id res chain seq x y z
N MET A 1 19.35 -3.31 -2.89
CA MET A 1 18.44 -2.29 -2.35
C MET A 1 17.20 -2.17 -3.22
N SER A 2 16.03 -2.23 -2.63
CA SER A 2 14.77 -2.11 -3.38
C SER A 2 14.58 -0.71 -3.93
N LYS A 3 14.04 -0.62 -5.14
CA LYS A 3 13.61 0.65 -5.72
C LYS A 3 12.11 0.80 -5.48
N VAL A 4 11.70 1.99 -5.10
CA VAL A 4 10.29 2.33 -4.92
C VAL A 4 9.91 3.35 -5.98
N PHE A 5 8.92 2.99 -6.79
CA PHE A 5 8.33 3.88 -7.78
C PHE A 5 6.95 4.30 -7.26
N ILE A 6 6.71 5.59 -7.22
CA ILE A 6 5.44 6.10 -6.73
C ILE A 6 4.87 7.11 -7.72
N GLU A 7 3.59 6.97 -8.02
CA GLU A 7 2.89 7.82 -8.98
C GLU A 7 1.52 8.19 -8.44
N ASN A 8 1.14 9.44 -8.61
CA ASN A 8 -0.19 9.92 -8.28
C ASN A 8 -0.95 10.22 -9.57
N ILE A 9 -1.84 9.32 -9.95
CA ILE A 9 -2.71 9.52 -11.13
C ILE A 9 -4.10 10.04 -10.74
N SER A 10 -4.31 10.32 -9.45
CA SER A 10 -5.53 10.97 -8.98
C SER A 10 -5.44 12.48 -9.25
N SER A 11 -6.55 13.18 -9.09
CA SER A 11 -6.58 14.64 -9.21
C SER A 11 -6.22 15.36 -7.92
N ASP A 12 -5.91 14.63 -6.85
CA ASP A 12 -5.59 15.22 -5.55
C ASP A 12 -4.12 15.66 -5.49
N SER A 13 -3.90 16.96 -5.52
CA SER A 13 -2.54 17.54 -5.52
C SER A 13 -1.92 17.67 -4.13
N LYS A 14 -2.63 17.30 -3.06
CA LYS A 14 -2.16 17.47 -1.68
C LYS A 14 -1.37 16.26 -1.18
N VAL A 15 -1.13 15.28 -2.02
CA VAL A 15 -0.36 14.10 -1.66
C VAL A 15 1.12 14.43 -1.60
N LYS A 16 1.78 14.08 -0.50
CA LYS A 16 3.22 14.27 -0.32
C LYS A 16 3.95 12.99 -0.73
N LEU A 17 4.22 12.86 -2.03
CA LEU A 17 4.81 11.65 -2.60
C LEU A 17 6.17 11.28 -1.99
N SER A 18 7.03 12.27 -1.76
CA SER A 18 8.35 12.01 -1.20
C SER A 18 8.29 11.39 0.19
N SER A 19 7.35 11.81 1.00
CA SER A 19 7.12 11.28 2.35
C SER A 19 6.69 9.82 2.30
N LEU A 20 5.78 9.48 1.40
CA LEU A 20 5.30 8.12 1.22
C LEU A 20 6.38 7.20 0.65
N LYS A 21 7.16 7.71 -0.28
CA LYS A 21 8.28 6.96 -0.87
C LYS A 21 9.33 6.62 0.19
N LYS A 22 9.68 7.59 1.03
CA LYS A 22 10.64 7.41 2.11
C LYS A 22 10.18 6.35 3.09
N LEU A 23 8.89 6.38 3.47
CA LEU A 23 8.30 5.38 4.36
C LEU A 23 8.40 3.99 3.74
N ALA A 24 8.03 3.86 2.46
CA ALA A 24 8.09 2.58 1.77
C ALA A 24 9.52 2.02 1.73
N GLN A 25 10.50 2.88 1.45
CA GLN A 25 11.91 2.49 1.43
C GLN A 25 12.37 1.99 2.81
N GLU A 26 11.93 2.66 3.87
CA GLU A 26 12.25 2.27 5.24
C GLU A 26 11.71 0.88 5.59
N ILE A 27 10.44 0.62 5.25
CA ILE A 27 9.82 -0.68 5.52
C ILE A 27 10.56 -1.79 4.77
N LEU A 28 10.80 -1.60 3.48
CA LEU A 28 11.49 -2.61 2.66
C LEU A 28 12.89 -2.88 3.17
N LYS A 29 13.60 -1.85 3.62
CA LYS A 29 14.93 -1.99 4.21
C LYS A 29 14.89 -2.80 5.50
N ASP A 30 13.94 -2.51 6.38
CA ASP A 30 13.80 -3.20 7.66
C ASP A 30 13.54 -4.69 7.48
N PHE A 31 12.82 -5.06 6.42
CA PHE A 31 12.52 -6.45 6.10
C PHE A 31 13.56 -7.09 5.17
N GLU A 32 14.63 -6.37 4.86
CA GLU A 32 15.69 -6.83 3.95
C GLU A 32 15.14 -7.30 2.60
N GLU A 33 14.06 -6.64 2.15
CA GLU A 33 13.44 -6.96 0.87
C GLU A 33 14.28 -6.40 -0.28
N LYS A 34 14.45 -7.20 -1.34
CA LYS A 34 15.25 -6.83 -2.50
C LYS A 34 14.45 -6.54 -3.76
N GLY A 35 13.17 -6.91 -3.76
CA GLY A 35 12.29 -6.65 -4.90
C GLY A 35 11.85 -5.20 -4.97
N ASP A 36 11.56 -4.74 -6.17
CA ASP A 36 11.08 -3.37 -6.40
C ASP A 36 9.59 -3.26 -6.11
N LEU A 37 9.14 -2.06 -5.80
CA LEU A 37 7.75 -1.79 -5.44
C LEU A 37 7.19 -0.64 -6.24
N ASN A 38 5.98 -0.81 -6.75
CA ASN A 38 5.20 0.26 -7.38
C ASN A 38 4.06 0.65 -6.46
N ILE A 39 3.93 1.95 -6.19
CA ILE A 39 2.80 2.50 -5.43
C ILE A 39 2.06 3.46 -6.35
N ILE A 40 0.77 3.25 -6.54
CA ILE A 40 -0.05 4.07 -7.42
C ILE A 40 -1.23 4.64 -6.64
N LEU A 41 -1.29 5.96 -6.56
CA LEU A 41 -2.41 6.65 -5.92
C LEU A 41 -3.45 6.95 -6.98
N VAL A 42 -4.67 6.52 -6.73
CA VAL A 42 -5.75 6.53 -7.72
C VAL A 42 -7.02 7.15 -7.14
N SER A 43 -7.95 7.48 -8.02
CA SER A 43 -9.28 7.92 -7.62
C SER A 43 -10.14 6.72 -7.19
N ASP A 44 -11.22 7.02 -6.46
CA ASP A 44 -12.17 5.99 -6.04
C ASP A 44 -12.81 5.28 -7.24
N SER A 45 -13.12 6.01 -8.29
CA SER A 45 -13.69 5.41 -9.51
C SER A 45 -12.71 4.46 -10.20
N PHE A 46 -11.43 4.81 -10.22
CA PHE A 46 -10.38 3.92 -10.74
C PHE A 46 -10.29 2.66 -9.88
N MET A 47 -10.27 2.84 -8.56
CA MET A 47 -10.19 1.72 -7.62
C MET A 47 -11.38 0.77 -7.76
N ARG A 48 -12.58 1.30 -7.97
CA ARG A 48 -13.78 0.50 -8.17
C ARG A 48 -13.66 -0.39 -9.40
N ARG A 49 -13.17 0.16 -10.52
CA ARG A 49 -12.95 -0.61 -11.75
C ARG A 49 -11.88 -1.69 -11.56
N LEU A 50 -10.80 -1.33 -10.88
CA LEU A 50 -9.69 -2.24 -10.59
C LEU A 50 -10.18 -3.39 -9.71
N ASN A 51 -10.93 -3.06 -8.66
CA ASN A 51 -11.46 -4.04 -7.72
C ASN A 51 -12.41 -5.02 -8.42
N GLN A 52 -13.31 -4.53 -9.25
CA GLN A 52 -14.25 -5.36 -10.01
C GLN A 52 -13.52 -6.28 -10.98
N ARG A 53 -12.51 -5.75 -11.68
CA ARG A 53 -11.77 -6.51 -12.70
C ARG A 53 -10.92 -7.64 -12.11
N PHE A 54 -10.24 -7.38 -11.00
CA PHE A 54 -9.25 -8.31 -10.46
C PHE A 54 -9.68 -9.10 -9.24
N THR A 55 -10.71 -8.67 -8.53
CA THR A 55 -11.21 -9.38 -7.34
C THR A 55 -12.65 -9.86 -7.50
N SER A 56 -13.31 -9.51 -8.59
CA SER A 56 -14.72 -9.79 -8.87
C SER A 56 -15.68 -9.19 -7.84
N ARG A 57 -15.20 -8.27 -7.01
CA ARG A 57 -16.03 -7.55 -6.04
C ARG A 57 -16.60 -6.29 -6.66
N LYS A 58 -17.85 -6.01 -6.33
CA LYS A 58 -18.49 -4.74 -6.73
C LYS A 58 -18.17 -3.70 -5.66
N GLY A 59 -17.96 -2.47 -6.09
CA GLY A 59 -17.65 -1.36 -5.20
C GLY A 59 -16.17 -1.04 -5.16
N THR A 60 -15.80 -0.25 -4.17
CA THR A 60 -14.45 0.25 -4.02
C THR A 60 -13.79 -0.26 -2.73
N THR A 61 -12.49 -0.06 -2.62
CA THR A 61 -11.74 -0.36 -1.40
C THR A 61 -10.70 0.73 -1.20
N ASP A 62 -10.04 0.74 -0.05
CA ASP A 62 -9.02 1.73 0.27
C ASP A 62 -7.65 1.38 -0.33
N VAL A 63 -7.27 0.11 -0.32
CA VAL A 63 -5.97 -0.35 -0.79
C VAL A 63 -6.10 -1.73 -1.43
N LEU A 64 -5.39 -1.93 -2.55
CA LEU A 64 -5.24 -3.23 -3.20
C LEU A 64 -3.76 -3.51 -3.41
N SER A 65 -3.33 -4.70 -3.02
CA SER A 65 -1.94 -5.15 -3.19
C SER A 65 -1.90 -6.36 -4.10
N PHE A 66 -1.01 -6.31 -5.09
CA PHE A 66 -0.78 -7.42 -6.02
C PHE A 66 0.64 -7.91 -5.87
N SER A 67 0.81 -9.16 -5.45
CA SER A 67 2.11 -9.76 -5.22
C SER A 67 2.63 -10.46 -6.48
N PHE A 68 3.91 -10.27 -6.78
CA PHE A 68 4.59 -10.96 -7.88
C PHE A 68 5.67 -11.92 -7.38
N LYS A 69 5.66 -12.25 -6.10
CA LYS A 69 6.67 -13.12 -5.47
C LYS A 69 6.70 -14.54 -6.04
N GLU A 70 5.60 -15.01 -6.62
CA GLU A 70 5.49 -16.37 -7.14
C GLU A 70 6.03 -16.53 -8.57
N GLU A 71 6.46 -15.44 -9.20
CA GLU A 71 7.07 -15.51 -10.52
C GLU A 71 8.44 -16.17 -10.42
N LYS A 72 8.82 -16.90 -11.49
CA LYS A 72 10.07 -17.66 -11.54
C LYS A 72 11.31 -16.83 -11.25
N ASN A 73 11.26 -15.53 -11.49
CA ASN A 73 12.39 -14.60 -11.29
C ASN A 73 12.19 -13.68 -10.10
N ALA A 74 11.31 -14.01 -9.18
CA ALA A 74 10.97 -13.18 -8.03
C ALA A 74 12.18 -12.87 -7.12
N LYS A 75 13.23 -13.69 -7.18
CA LYS A 75 14.44 -13.50 -6.38
C LYS A 75 15.57 -12.85 -7.17
N ALA A 76 15.36 -12.59 -8.45
CA ALA A 76 16.38 -11.93 -9.28
C ALA A 76 16.49 -10.46 -8.90
N LYS A 77 17.70 -9.93 -8.99
CA LYS A 77 17.95 -8.50 -8.75
C LYS A 77 17.12 -7.67 -9.73
N GLY A 78 16.37 -6.70 -9.21
CA GLY A 78 15.50 -5.85 -10.02
C GLY A 78 14.12 -6.45 -10.31
N SER A 79 13.80 -7.61 -9.74
CA SER A 79 12.46 -8.18 -9.90
C SER A 79 11.44 -7.38 -9.11
N LEU A 80 10.19 -7.37 -9.58
CA LEU A 80 9.11 -6.64 -8.94
C LEU A 80 8.52 -7.45 -7.79
N LEU A 81 8.52 -6.89 -6.60
CA LEU A 81 7.86 -7.48 -5.42
C LEU A 81 6.35 -7.44 -5.60
N GLY A 82 5.83 -6.29 -6.02
CA GLY A 82 4.41 -6.11 -6.19
C GLY A 82 4.01 -4.68 -6.47
N GLU A 83 2.70 -4.48 -6.51
CA GLU A 83 2.08 -3.17 -6.71
C GLU A 83 1.06 -2.90 -5.63
N VAL A 84 1.01 -1.67 -5.15
CA VAL A 84 0.05 -1.22 -4.15
C VAL A 84 -0.73 -0.04 -4.72
N TYR A 85 -2.04 -0.20 -4.82
CA TYR A 85 -2.96 0.85 -5.27
C TYR A 85 -3.71 1.41 -4.07
N ILE A 86 -3.77 2.73 -3.96
CA ILE A 86 -4.40 3.41 -2.83
C ILE A 86 -5.43 4.41 -3.37
N SER A 87 -6.67 4.32 -2.86
CA SER A 87 -7.70 5.30 -3.18
C SER A 87 -7.53 6.55 -2.32
N VAL A 88 -7.22 7.68 -2.96
CA VAL A 88 -7.05 8.95 -2.25
C VAL A 88 -8.37 9.44 -1.64
N ASN A 89 -9.50 9.17 -2.30
CA ASN A 89 -10.82 9.54 -1.79
C ASN A 89 -11.14 8.79 -0.49
N ARG A 90 -10.85 7.49 -0.46
CA ARG A 90 -11.04 6.68 0.74
C ARG A 90 -10.10 7.10 1.86
N ALA A 91 -8.86 7.42 1.53
CA ALA A 91 -7.90 7.90 2.51
C ALA A 91 -8.40 9.19 3.19
N ARG A 92 -8.95 10.12 2.42
CA ARG A 92 -9.51 11.35 2.98
C ARG A 92 -10.70 11.08 3.89
N LYS A 93 -11.61 10.21 3.46
CA LYS A 93 -12.79 9.84 4.25
C LYS A 93 -12.37 9.17 5.56
N GLN A 94 -11.47 8.20 5.49
CA GLN A 94 -11.01 7.47 6.67
C GLN A 94 -10.24 8.38 7.64
N ALA A 95 -9.46 9.32 7.12
CA ALA A 95 -8.76 10.30 7.95
C ALA A 95 -9.75 11.11 8.79
N ARG A 96 -10.84 11.59 8.18
CA ARG A 96 -11.88 12.31 8.91
C ARG A 96 -12.57 11.42 9.95
N ASP A 97 -12.92 10.19 9.57
CA ASP A 97 -13.62 9.25 10.44
C ASP A 97 -12.79 8.89 11.67
N TYR A 98 -11.47 8.80 11.53
CA TYR A 98 -10.56 8.41 12.61
C TYR A 98 -9.82 9.59 13.24
N GLN A 99 -10.20 10.82 12.89
CA GLN A 99 -9.55 12.03 13.42
C GLN A 99 -8.03 12.04 13.20
N ALA A 100 -7.59 11.51 12.06
CA ALA A 100 -6.21 11.52 11.63
C ALA A 100 -6.02 12.54 10.51
N THR A 101 -4.78 12.89 10.21
CA THR A 101 -4.48 13.71 9.05
C THR A 101 -4.53 12.85 7.78
N PHE A 102 -4.72 13.51 6.64
CA PHE A 102 -4.69 12.83 5.34
C PHE A 102 -3.35 12.12 5.13
N ASP A 103 -2.25 12.80 5.44
CA ASP A 103 -0.90 12.24 5.30
C ASP A 103 -0.71 10.99 6.19
N GLN A 104 -1.19 11.04 7.43
CA GLN A 104 -1.14 9.89 8.35
C GLN A 104 -1.90 8.70 7.79
N GLU A 105 -3.10 8.94 7.25
CA GLU A 105 -3.90 7.86 6.70
C GLU A 105 -3.27 7.26 5.44
N LEU A 106 -2.71 8.12 4.56
CA LEU A 106 -1.96 7.62 3.39
C LEU A 106 -0.78 6.76 3.83
N LYS A 107 -0.04 7.18 4.85
CA LYS A 107 1.08 6.41 5.39
C LYS A 107 0.60 5.06 5.92
N ARG A 108 -0.52 5.04 6.64
CA ARG A 108 -1.09 3.81 7.16
C ARG A 108 -1.44 2.84 6.02
N LEU A 109 -2.05 3.34 4.95
CA LEU A 109 -2.43 2.51 3.80
C LEU A 109 -1.20 2.01 3.03
N VAL A 110 -0.16 2.84 2.89
CA VAL A 110 1.10 2.41 2.30
C VAL A 110 1.71 1.28 3.12
N ALA A 111 1.83 1.46 4.44
CA ALA A 111 2.37 0.43 5.32
C ALA A 111 1.54 -0.86 5.26
N HIS A 112 0.22 -0.74 5.31
CA HIS A 112 -0.69 -1.88 5.23
C HIS A 112 -0.49 -2.68 3.95
N GLY A 113 -0.45 -1.99 2.81
CA GLY A 113 -0.26 -2.63 1.51
C GLY A 113 1.08 -3.34 1.39
N ILE A 114 2.16 -2.71 1.86
CA ILE A 114 3.49 -3.30 1.82
C ILE A 114 3.57 -4.52 2.75
N LEU A 115 3.06 -4.40 3.97
CA LEU A 115 3.08 -5.52 4.92
C LEU A 115 2.32 -6.71 4.38
N HIS A 116 1.21 -6.48 3.68
CA HIS A 116 0.46 -7.54 3.02
C HIS A 116 1.33 -8.24 1.97
N LEU A 117 2.08 -7.48 1.17
CA LEU A 117 3.02 -8.06 0.19
C LEU A 117 4.14 -8.86 0.86
N LEU A 118 4.52 -8.48 2.08
CA LEU A 118 5.57 -9.15 2.83
C LEU A 118 5.07 -10.37 3.61
N GLY A 119 3.80 -10.71 3.46
CA GLY A 119 3.25 -11.94 4.03
C GLY A 119 2.35 -11.76 5.24
N TYR A 120 2.12 -10.54 5.70
CA TYR A 120 1.16 -10.31 6.79
C TYR A 120 -0.25 -10.56 6.27
N GLU A 121 -1.04 -11.26 7.06
CA GLU A 121 -2.42 -11.58 6.71
C GLU A 121 -3.39 -10.90 7.67
N HIS A 122 -4.68 -10.85 7.30
CA HIS A 122 -5.72 -10.31 8.16
C HIS A 122 -6.95 -11.24 8.18
N LYS A 123 -6.70 -12.55 8.12
CA LYS A 123 -7.75 -13.56 8.12
C LYS A 123 -8.31 -13.83 9.52
N THR A 124 -7.47 -13.70 10.54
CA THR A 124 -7.88 -13.92 11.92
C THR A 124 -7.74 -12.61 12.71
N LYS A 125 -8.40 -12.57 13.86
CA LYS A 125 -8.27 -11.43 14.78
C LYS A 125 -6.83 -11.22 15.23
N LYS A 126 -6.11 -12.31 15.46
CA LYS A 126 -4.70 -12.27 15.85
C LYS A 126 -3.83 -11.70 14.75
N ASP A 127 -4.10 -12.08 13.51
CA ASP A 127 -3.40 -11.54 12.34
C ASP A 127 -3.60 -10.04 12.22
N LEU A 128 -4.84 -9.58 12.39
CA LEU A 128 -5.18 -8.16 12.37
C LEU A 128 -4.43 -7.36 13.43
N GLU A 129 -4.33 -7.90 14.63
CA GLU A 129 -3.61 -7.26 15.73
C GLU A 129 -2.12 -7.12 15.44
N LYS A 130 -1.50 -8.17 14.89
CA LYS A 130 -0.09 -8.15 14.50
C LYS A 130 0.17 -7.11 13.43
N MET A 131 -0.68 -7.08 12.43
CA MET A 131 -0.55 -6.14 11.32
C MET A 131 -0.71 -4.70 11.79
N ARG A 132 -1.71 -4.44 12.63
CA ARG A 132 -1.96 -3.11 13.20
C ARG A 132 -0.77 -2.63 14.04
N LYS A 133 -0.22 -3.48 14.87
CA LYS A 133 0.96 -3.15 15.67
C LYS A 133 2.13 -2.76 14.79
N LYS A 134 2.35 -3.51 13.72
CA LYS A 134 3.44 -3.24 12.80
C LYS A 134 3.23 -1.93 12.05
N GLU A 135 2.00 -1.67 11.60
CA GLU A 135 1.64 -0.39 10.98
C GLU A 135 1.95 0.79 11.90
N GLU A 136 1.59 0.68 13.17
CA GLU A 136 1.80 1.74 14.16
C GLU A 136 3.27 2.08 14.35
N GLU A 137 4.18 1.14 14.20
CA GLU A 137 5.62 1.38 14.29
C GLU A 137 6.09 2.36 13.21
N TYR A 138 5.41 2.41 12.07
CA TYR A 138 5.82 3.22 10.92
C TYR A 138 5.06 4.54 10.78
N ILE A 139 3.92 4.67 11.41
CA ILE A 139 3.05 5.84 11.23
C ILE A 139 3.36 6.92 12.26
N GLY A 140 3.84 6.53 13.42
CA GLY A 140 4.15 7.39 14.54
C GLY A 140 4.88 8.66 14.18
#